data_09703cf5f75b50aa30bee0528e1b94b6
#
_entry.id   09703cf5f75b50aa30bee0528e1b94b6
#
_cell.length_a   1.000
_cell.length_b   1.000
_cell.length_c   1.000
_cell.angle_alpha   90.00
_cell.angle_beta   90.00
_cell.angle_gamma   90.00
#
_symmetry.space_group_name_H-M   'P 1'
#
loop_
_entity.id
_entity.type
_entity.pdbx_description
1 polymer ?
#
loop_
_entity_poly.entity_id
_entity_poly.type
_entity_poly.pdbx_seq_one_letter_code
_entity_poly.pdbx_strand_id
1 'polypeptide(L)'
;GIQFADKDNTLKYVNQTSWGVSTRLIGGIIMVHGDNEGLVLPPRVAPIQVCIVPVQQKKEGVLNKAYELRDMLGRNFRVKVDDTDKSPGFKFAEAEMRGYPIRVEIGPRDIEAGKCVICRRDTREKLEVSLELLEAKVGELMETIQHEMLERARAHRDAHTYTAADMEAFERIFREKAGFVKAMWCGEQECEDKIKEKLAVTSRCMPFEQEQIGEACVCCGRPARKMVYWGRAY
;
A
#
# COMPACT_ATOMS: atom_id res chain seq x y z
N GLY A 1 28.35 20.57 3.83
CA GLY A 1 28.00 20.74 5.24
C GLY A 1 27.76 22.20 5.58
N ILE A 2 26.56 22.50 6.10
CA ILE A 2 26.23 23.84 6.60
C ILE A 2 26.61 23.89 8.09
N GLN A 3 27.41 24.86 8.49
CA GLN A 3 27.85 25.04 9.87
C GLN A 3 27.41 26.41 10.40
N PHE A 4 27.28 26.52 11.70
CA PHE A 4 27.00 27.76 12.39
C PHE A 4 27.93 27.88 13.62
N ALA A 5 28.23 29.11 14.05
CA ALA A 5 28.93 29.37 15.31
C ALA A 5 27.93 29.26 16.46
N ASP A 6 28.18 28.33 17.37
CA ASP A 6 27.37 28.17 18.58
C ASP A 6 27.78 29.19 19.66
N LYS A 7 27.07 29.23 20.80
CA LYS A 7 27.29 30.17 21.91
C LYS A 7 28.69 30.14 22.48
N ASP A 8 29.40 29.05 22.30
CA ASP A 8 30.79 28.83 22.71
C ASP A 8 31.82 29.22 21.62
N ASN A 9 31.38 29.85 20.52
CA ASN A 9 32.15 30.17 19.31
C ASN A 9 32.76 28.94 18.59
N THR A 10 32.29 27.74 18.86
CA THR A 10 32.67 26.55 18.08
C THR A 10 31.79 26.41 16.87
N LEU A 11 32.35 25.93 15.75
CA LEU A 11 31.58 25.60 14.54
C LEU A 11 30.91 24.25 14.73
N LYS A 12 29.57 24.24 14.61
CA LYS A 12 28.75 23.04 14.70
C LYS A 12 27.93 22.87 13.42
N TYR A 13 27.65 21.61 13.05
CA TYR A 13 26.73 21.33 11.95
C TYR A 13 25.28 21.57 12.38
N VAL A 14 24.47 22.13 11.48
CA VAL A 14 23.04 22.29 11.72
C VAL A 14 22.34 20.94 11.71
N ASN A 15 21.34 20.79 12.59
CA ASN A 15 20.38 19.71 12.46
C ASN A 15 19.38 20.09 11.37
N GLN A 16 19.16 19.20 10.42
CA GLN A 16 18.35 19.48 9.27
C GLN A 16 17.35 18.33 9.05
N THR A 17 16.12 18.68 8.73
CA THR A 17 15.12 17.72 8.26
C THR A 17 14.77 18.03 6.80
N SER A 18 14.57 16.99 5.99
CA SER A 18 14.19 17.10 4.60
C SER A 18 13.09 16.10 4.27
N TRP A 19 12.05 16.56 3.62
CA TRP A 19 10.91 15.76 3.22
C TRP A 19 10.80 15.78 1.70
N GLY A 20 10.75 14.59 1.10
CA GLY A 20 10.61 14.44 -0.33
C GLY A 20 9.64 13.32 -0.69
N VAL A 21 8.68 13.62 -1.56
CA VAL A 21 7.76 12.65 -2.14
C VAL A 21 7.86 12.73 -3.65
N SER A 22 7.95 11.60 -4.32
CA SER A 22 7.97 11.52 -5.78
C SER A 22 6.90 10.55 -6.28
N THR A 23 6.63 10.60 -7.59
CA THR A 23 5.73 9.67 -8.28
C THR A 23 6.15 8.21 -8.16
N ARG A 24 7.38 7.91 -7.70
CA ARG A 24 7.83 6.55 -7.38
C ARG A 24 6.96 5.84 -6.35
N LEU A 25 6.26 6.58 -5.46
CA LEU A 25 5.30 5.99 -4.52
C LEU A 25 4.12 5.32 -5.22
N ILE A 26 3.74 5.74 -6.42
CA ILE A 26 2.71 5.06 -7.24
C ILE A 26 3.20 3.64 -7.57
N GLY A 27 4.46 3.49 -7.99
CA GLY A 27 5.08 2.18 -8.19
C GLY A 27 5.08 1.32 -6.92
N GLY A 28 5.34 1.94 -5.76
CA GLY A 28 5.25 1.27 -4.46
C GLY A 28 3.85 0.70 -4.17
N ILE A 29 2.79 1.47 -4.42
CA ILE A 29 1.40 1.00 -4.25
C ILE A 29 1.11 -0.19 -5.18
N ILE A 30 1.54 -0.11 -6.44
CA ILE A 30 1.35 -1.18 -7.43
C ILE A 30 2.03 -2.47 -6.97
N MET A 31 3.29 -2.38 -6.55
CA MET A 31 4.07 -3.55 -6.13
C MET A 31 3.56 -4.19 -4.83
N VAL A 32 3.02 -3.39 -3.92
CA VAL A 32 2.54 -3.90 -2.62
C VAL A 32 1.14 -4.49 -2.71
N HIS A 33 0.26 -3.92 -3.52
CA HIS A 33 -1.16 -4.24 -3.51
C HIS A 33 -1.70 -4.80 -4.84
N GLY A 34 -1.04 -4.54 -5.97
CA GLY A 34 -1.48 -5.02 -7.28
C GLY A 34 -1.51 -6.54 -7.39
N ASP A 35 -2.37 -7.03 -8.27
CA ASP A 35 -2.49 -8.45 -8.63
C ASP A 35 -2.45 -8.65 -10.16
N ASN A 36 -2.68 -9.88 -10.62
CA ASN A 36 -2.63 -10.22 -12.05
C ASN A 36 -3.73 -9.56 -12.89
N GLU A 37 -4.81 -9.09 -12.27
CA GLU A 37 -5.91 -8.39 -12.94
C GLU A 37 -5.73 -6.87 -12.98
N GLY A 38 -4.75 -6.34 -12.24
CA GLY A 38 -4.42 -4.91 -12.30
C GLY A 38 -4.20 -4.26 -10.94
N LEU A 39 -4.59 -2.99 -10.85
CA LEU A 39 -4.42 -2.20 -9.63
C LEU A 39 -5.38 -2.67 -8.51
N VAL A 40 -4.90 -2.60 -7.27
CA VAL A 40 -5.73 -2.66 -6.06
C VAL A 40 -5.40 -1.43 -5.24
N LEU A 41 -6.28 -0.44 -5.29
CA LEU A 41 -6.00 0.85 -4.68
C LEU A 41 -6.59 0.96 -3.28
N PRO A 42 -5.78 1.36 -2.27
CA PRO A 42 -6.32 1.68 -0.96
C PRO A 42 -7.38 2.79 -1.07
N PRO A 43 -8.55 2.66 -0.42
CA PRO A 43 -9.66 3.60 -0.56
C PRO A 43 -9.30 5.06 -0.37
N ARG A 44 -8.41 5.39 0.58
CA ARG A 44 -8.05 6.78 0.90
C ARG A 44 -7.30 7.47 -0.25
N VAL A 45 -6.53 6.72 -1.04
CA VAL A 45 -5.74 7.27 -2.17
C VAL A 45 -6.36 7.02 -3.54
N ALA A 46 -7.37 6.17 -3.65
CA ALA A 46 -8.03 5.87 -4.92
C ALA A 46 -8.69 7.11 -5.53
N PRO A 47 -8.37 7.52 -6.77
CA PRO A 47 -9.02 8.68 -7.42
C PRO A 47 -10.53 8.50 -7.59
N ILE A 48 -10.97 7.27 -7.84
CA ILE A 48 -12.36 6.82 -7.84
C ILE A 48 -12.49 5.72 -6.80
N GLN A 49 -13.38 5.92 -5.85
CA GLN A 49 -13.63 4.96 -4.75
C GLN A 49 -14.73 3.97 -5.11
N VAL A 50 -15.74 4.45 -5.81
CA VAL A 50 -16.90 3.64 -6.22
C VAL A 50 -17.13 3.78 -7.72
N CYS A 51 -17.16 2.64 -8.43
CA CYS A 51 -17.58 2.59 -9.83
C CYS A 51 -18.96 1.93 -9.92
N ILE A 52 -19.96 2.67 -10.37
CA ILE A 52 -21.31 2.14 -10.59
C ILE A 52 -21.39 1.65 -12.04
N VAL A 53 -21.75 0.37 -12.21
CA VAL A 53 -21.91 -0.26 -13.51
C VAL A 53 -23.38 -0.61 -13.72
N PRO A 54 -24.09 0.15 -14.59
CA PRO A 54 -25.44 -0.19 -14.97
C PRO A 54 -25.44 -1.40 -15.90
N VAL A 55 -26.11 -2.48 -15.47
CA VAL A 55 -26.28 -3.71 -16.24
C VAL A 55 -27.56 -3.60 -17.08
N GLN A 56 -27.46 -3.86 -18.38
CA GLN A 56 -28.55 -3.61 -19.34
C GLN A 56 -28.99 -2.14 -19.34
N GLN A 57 -28.06 -1.22 -19.38
CA GLN A 57 -28.30 0.22 -19.25
C GLN A 57 -29.30 0.82 -20.26
N LYS A 58 -29.56 0.12 -21.39
CA LYS A 58 -30.53 0.55 -22.42
C LYS A 58 -31.99 0.30 -22.00
N LYS A 59 -32.23 -0.47 -20.93
CA LYS A 59 -33.56 -0.61 -20.37
C LYS A 59 -33.96 0.64 -19.59
N GLU A 60 -35.24 0.96 -19.69
CA GLU A 60 -35.85 2.13 -19.06
C GLU A 60 -35.52 2.17 -17.54
N GLY A 61 -35.16 3.34 -17.04
CA GLY A 61 -34.90 3.59 -15.63
C GLY A 61 -33.52 3.17 -15.12
N VAL A 62 -32.79 2.25 -15.78
CA VAL A 62 -31.52 1.70 -15.26
C VAL A 62 -30.43 2.77 -15.17
N LEU A 63 -30.23 3.51 -16.25
CA LEU A 63 -29.20 4.56 -16.29
C LEU A 63 -29.54 5.72 -15.33
N ASN A 64 -30.82 6.10 -15.26
CA ASN A 64 -31.28 7.12 -14.33
C ASN A 64 -31.01 6.71 -12.88
N LYS A 65 -31.32 5.45 -12.51
CA LYS A 65 -31.04 4.93 -11.17
C LYS A 65 -29.52 4.94 -10.88
N ALA A 66 -28.69 4.58 -11.84
CA ALA A 66 -27.24 4.65 -11.64
C ALA A 66 -26.76 6.09 -11.34
N TYR A 67 -27.33 7.09 -12.01
CA TYR A 67 -27.01 8.49 -11.72
C TYR A 67 -27.59 8.97 -10.38
N GLU A 68 -28.79 8.55 -10.00
CA GLU A 68 -29.31 8.81 -8.65
C GLU A 68 -28.38 8.28 -7.56
N LEU A 69 -27.91 7.03 -7.71
CA LEU A 69 -26.95 6.43 -6.77
C LEU A 69 -25.62 7.16 -6.77
N ARG A 70 -25.13 7.61 -7.94
CA ARG A 70 -23.92 8.45 -8.04
C ARG A 70 -24.10 9.74 -7.23
N ASP A 71 -25.22 10.41 -7.39
CA ASP A 71 -25.46 11.71 -6.74
C ASP A 71 -25.63 11.55 -5.22
N MET A 72 -26.25 10.45 -4.79
CA MET A 72 -26.36 10.07 -3.38
C MET A 72 -24.96 9.80 -2.78
N LEU A 73 -24.20 8.86 -3.35
CA LEU A 73 -22.89 8.47 -2.85
C LEU A 73 -21.84 9.57 -3.04
N GLY A 74 -22.00 10.39 -4.08
CA GLY A 74 -21.06 11.46 -4.45
C GLY A 74 -20.94 12.58 -3.40
N ARG A 75 -21.82 12.61 -2.41
CA ARG A 75 -21.73 13.53 -1.26
C ARG A 75 -20.56 13.20 -0.35
N ASN A 76 -20.22 11.89 -0.23
CA ASN A 76 -19.22 11.40 0.71
C ASN A 76 -18.07 10.65 0.03
N PHE A 77 -18.24 10.21 -1.23
CA PHE A 77 -17.26 9.38 -1.95
C PHE A 77 -16.96 9.94 -3.33
N ARG A 78 -15.81 9.57 -3.89
CA ARG A 78 -15.43 9.82 -5.27
C ARG A 78 -16.04 8.75 -6.17
N VAL A 79 -17.14 9.07 -6.85
CA VAL A 79 -17.97 8.11 -7.58
C VAL A 79 -17.89 8.34 -9.09
N LYS A 80 -17.85 7.27 -9.85
CA LYS A 80 -17.97 7.25 -11.32
C LYS A 80 -19.10 6.30 -11.72
N VAL A 81 -19.90 6.69 -12.73
CA VAL A 81 -20.77 5.77 -13.46
C VAL A 81 -20.03 5.36 -14.74
N ASP A 82 -20.00 4.07 -15.03
CA ASP A 82 -19.55 3.56 -16.33
C ASP A 82 -20.75 3.39 -17.25
N ASP A 83 -21.10 4.46 -17.95
CA ASP A 83 -22.19 4.54 -18.91
C ASP A 83 -21.78 4.24 -20.36
N THR A 84 -20.56 3.74 -20.57
CA THR A 84 -20.08 3.35 -21.90
C THR A 84 -20.94 2.25 -22.51
N ASP A 85 -20.96 2.15 -23.84
CA ASP A 85 -21.72 1.11 -24.57
C ASP A 85 -21.06 -0.29 -24.57
N LYS A 86 -20.05 -0.51 -23.70
CA LYS A 86 -19.36 -1.78 -23.57
C LYS A 86 -20.21 -2.82 -22.82
N SER A 87 -19.91 -4.10 -23.02
CA SER A 87 -20.59 -5.17 -22.30
C SER A 87 -20.31 -5.10 -20.78
N PRO A 88 -21.24 -5.58 -19.93
CA PRO A 88 -21.02 -5.60 -18.48
C PRO A 88 -19.71 -6.29 -18.07
N GLY A 89 -19.37 -7.43 -18.68
CA GLY A 89 -18.11 -8.14 -18.40
C GLY A 89 -16.87 -7.30 -18.70
N PHE A 90 -16.88 -6.54 -19.81
CA PHE A 90 -15.80 -5.61 -20.12
C PHE A 90 -15.67 -4.49 -19.06
N LYS A 91 -16.80 -3.89 -18.67
CA LYS A 91 -16.82 -2.85 -17.63
C LYS A 91 -16.30 -3.37 -16.28
N PHE A 92 -16.64 -4.62 -15.94
CA PHE A 92 -16.15 -5.26 -14.72
C PHE A 92 -14.63 -5.44 -14.76
N ALA A 93 -14.11 -6.00 -15.85
CA ALA A 93 -12.66 -6.17 -16.03
C ALA A 93 -11.92 -4.82 -16.05
N GLU A 94 -12.48 -3.80 -16.69
CA GLU A 94 -11.88 -2.45 -16.69
C GLU A 94 -11.86 -1.83 -15.29
N ALA A 95 -12.93 -1.98 -14.51
CA ALA A 95 -12.99 -1.51 -13.13
C ALA A 95 -11.96 -2.23 -12.23
N GLU A 96 -11.78 -3.54 -12.44
CA GLU A 96 -10.77 -4.35 -11.75
C GLU A 96 -9.35 -3.92 -12.14
N MET A 97 -9.07 -3.77 -13.44
CA MET A 97 -7.78 -3.32 -13.94
C MET A 97 -7.40 -1.94 -13.39
N ARG A 98 -8.36 -1.02 -13.28
CA ARG A 98 -8.17 0.33 -12.73
C ARG A 98 -8.07 0.37 -11.21
N GLY A 99 -8.41 -0.73 -10.53
CA GLY A 99 -8.28 -0.86 -9.08
C GLY A 99 -9.29 -0.06 -8.27
N TYR A 100 -10.48 0.18 -8.80
CA TYR A 100 -11.53 0.87 -8.02
C TYR A 100 -11.91 0.03 -6.81
N PRO A 101 -11.80 0.54 -5.57
CA PRO A 101 -12.03 -0.25 -4.35
C PRO A 101 -13.38 -0.96 -4.30
N ILE A 102 -14.42 -0.30 -4.77
CA ILE A 102 -15.79 -0.84 -4.81
C ILE A 102 -16.38 -0.67 -6.21
N ARG A 103 -16.99 -1.75 -6.71
CA ARG A 103 -17.89 -1.73 -7.86
C ARG A 103 -19.31 -1.99 -7.39
N VAL A 104 -20.26 -1.15 -7.79
CA VAL A 104 -21.70 -1.33 -7.58
C VAL A 104 -22.33 -1.74 -8.89
N GLU A 105 -22.97 -2.91 -8.93
CA GLU A 105 -23.68 -3.45 -10.08
C GLU A 105 -25.18 -3.23 -9.87
N ILE A 106 -25.87 -2.63 -10.84
CA ILE A 106 -27.30 -2.35 -10.77
C ILE A 106 -27.98 -2.63 -12.10
N GLY A 107 -28.98 -3.47 -12.10
CA GLY A 107 -29.78 -3.82 -13.27
C GLY A 107 -31.29 -3.73 -13.01
N PRO A 108 -32.14 -4.05 -14.00
CA PRO A 108 -33.59 -3.94 -13.86
C PRO A 108 -34.16 -4.75 -12.70
N ARG A 109 -33.70 -5.99 -12.53
CA ARG A 109 -34.13 -6.88 -11.43
C ARG A 109 -33.73 -6.37 -10.06
N ASP A 110 -32.56 -5.74 -9.99
CA ASP A 110 -32.06 -5.18 -8.75
C ASP A 110 -32.89 -3.97 -8.33
N ILE A 111 -33.26 -3.14 -9.31
CA ILE A 111 -34.13 -1.97 -9.08
C ILE A 111 -35.50 -2.40 -8.58
N GLU A 112 -36.12 -3.40 -9.25
CA GLU A 112 -37.42 -3.96 -8.86
C GLU A 112 -37.39 -4.54 -7.44
N ALA A 113 -36.25 -5.17 -7.06
CA ALA A 113 -36.05 -5.76 -5.74
C ALA A 113 -35.57 -4.75 -4.68
N GLY A 114 -35.34 -3.47 -5.03
CA GLY A 114 -34.85 -2.44 -4.13
C GLY A 114 -33.42 -2.70 -3.63
N LYS A 115 -32.58 -3.41 -4.39
CA LYS A 115 -31.22 -3.80 -3.99
C LYS A 115 -30.20 -3.59 -5.11
N CYS A 116 -28.93 -3.75 -4.78
CA CYS A 116 -27.81 -3.77 -5.72
C CYS A 116 -26.75 -4.78 -5.26
N VAL A 117 -25.77 -5.05 -6.11
CA VAL A 117 -24.63 -5.89 -5.77
C VAL A 117 -23.40 -5.01 -5.62
N ILE A 118 -22.72 -5.10 -4.48
CA ILE A 118 -21.39 -4.54 -4.26
C ILE A 118 -20.36 -5.62 -4.49
N CYS A 119 -19.30 -5.29 -5.25
CA CYS A 119 -18.13 -6.14 -5.40
C CYS A 119 -16.90 -5.40 -4.87
N ARG A 120 -16.19 -6.00 -3.92
CA ARG A 120 -14.90 -5.53 -3.42
C ARG A 120 -13.79 -5.85 -4.42
N ARG A 121 -12.87 -4.91 -4.68
CA ARG A 121 -11.73 -5.15 -5.57
C ARG A 121 -10.66 -6.04 -4.93
N ASP A 122 -10.42 -5.88 -3.65
CA ASP A 122 -9.29 -6.52 -2.94
C ASP A 122 -9.51 -8.00 -2.62
N THR A 123 -10.77 -8.44 -2.42
CA THR A 123 -11.15 -9.85 -2.13
C THR A 123 -12.01 -10.48 -3.22
N ARG A 124 -12.59 -9.66 -4.10
CA ARG A 124 -13.61 -10.04 -5.10
C ARG A 124 -14.91 -10.56 -4.51
N GLU A 125 -15.09 -10.36 -3.23
CA GLU A 125 -16.34 -10.70 -2.54
C GLU A 125 -17.49 -9.88 -3.11
N LYS A 126 -18.64 -10.54 -3.32
CA LYS A 126 -19.88 -9.94 -3.77
C LYS A 126 -20.92 -9.97 -2.65
N LEU A 127 -21.54 -8.82 -2.42
CA LEU A 127 -22.56 -8.64 -1.39
C LEU A 127 -23.82 -8.05 -2.01
N GLU A 128 -24.98 -8.66 -1.76
CA GLU A 128 -26.27 -8.02 -2.05
C GLU A 128 -26.61 -7.04 -0.93
N VAL A 129 -26.99 -5.82 -1.29
CA VAL A 129 -27.27 -4.74 -0.33
C VAL A 129 -28.53 -4.01 -0.75
N SER A 130 -29.42 -3.70 0.20
CA SER A 130 -30.56 -2.82 0.00
C SER A 130 -30.08 -1.42 -0.44
N LEU A 131 -30.79 -0.81 -1.39
CA LEU A 131 -30.48 0.55 -1.86
C LEU A 131 -30.54 1.60 -0.71
N GLU A 132 -31.41 1.38 0.28
CA GLU A 132 -31.53 2.25 1.45
C GLU A 132 -30.28 2.21 2.35
N LEU A 133 -29.60 1.06 2.42
CA LEU A 133 -28.40 0.86 3.24
C LEU A 133 -27.09 1.02 2.45
N LEU A 134 -27.17 1.30 1.16
CA LEU A 134 -26.01 1.31 0.28
C LEU A 134 -24.93 2.28 0.74
N GLU A 135 -25.28 3.51 1.09
CA GLU A 135 -24.32 4.53 1.51
C GLU A 135 -23.60 4.12 2.79
N ALA A 136 -24.35 3.66 3.80
CA ALA A 136 -23.78 3.19 5.05
C ALA A 136 -22.85 1.99 4.85
N LYS A 137 -23.26 1.03 3.98
CA LYS A 137 -22.45 -0.16 3.67
C LYS A 137 -21.20 0.16 2.89
N VAL A 138 -21.25 1.10 1.96
CA VAL A 138 -20.07 1.59 1.24
C VAL A 138 -19.09 2.23 2.23
N GLY A 139 -19.55 3.05 3.16
CA GLY A 139 -18.72 3.65 4.21
C GLY A 139 -18.02 2.61 5.08
N GLU A 140 -18.76 1.62 5.57
CA GLU A 140 -18.20 0.49 6.35
C GLU A 140 -17.12 -0.25 5.55
N LEU A 141 -17.41 -0.59 4.29
CA LEU A 141 -16.49 -1.33 3.43
C LEU A 141 -15.23 -0.53 3.10
N MET A 142 -15.31 0.80 2.93
CA MET A 142 -14.14 1.63 2.70
C MET A 142 -13.14 1.55 3.85
N GLU A 143 -13.61 1.62 5.09
CA GLU A 143 -12.74 1.50 6.26
C GLU A 143 -12.22 0.06 6.43
N THR A 144 -13.07 -0.93 6.20
CA THR A 144 -12.68 -2.35 6.25
C THR A 144 -11.58 -2.66 5.23
N ILE A 145 -11.77 -2.28 3.95
CA ILE A 145 -10.79 -2.50 2.88
C ILE A 145 -9.47 -1.79 3.22
N GLN A 146 -9.53 -0.53 3.68
CA GLN A 146 -8.34 0.24 4.05
C GLN A 146 -7.54 -0.45 5.16
N HIS A 147 -8.24 -0.94 6.19
CA HIS A 147 -7.62 -1.63 7.32
C HIS A 147 -7.03 -2.97 6.90
N GLU A 148 -7.80 -3.82 6.25
CA GLU A 148 -7.36 -5.16 5.84
C GLU A 148 -6.20 -5.13 4.83
N MET A 149 -6.19 -4.17 3.90
CA MET A 149 -5.06 -3.97 2.99
C MET A 149 -3.78 -3.62 3.76
N LEU A 150 -3.87 -2.76 4.77
CA LEU A 150 -2.73 -2.40 5.62
C LEU A 150 -2.24 -3.61 6.42
N GLU A 151 -3.14 -4.37 7.03
CA GLU A 151 -2.77 -5.55 7.83
C GLU A 151 -2.15 -6.66 6.96
N ARG A 152 -2.65 -6.89 5.75
CA ARG A 152 -2.02 -7.81 4.80
C ARG A 152 -0.59 -7.37 4.43
N ALA A 153 -0.39 -6.07 4.17
CA ALA A 153 0.93 -5.54 3.85
C ALA A 153 1.90 -5.64 5.05
N ARG A 154 1.42 -5.39 6.28
CA ARG A 154 2.19 -5.58 7.51
C ARG A 154 2.58 -7.05 7.70
N ALA A 155 1.62 -7.96 7.63
CA ALA A 155 1.87 -9.39 7.77
C ALA A 155 2.89 -9.89 6.73
N HIS A 156 2.78 -9.42 5.47
CA HIS A 156 3.74 -9.74 4.42
C HIS A 156 5.15 -9.21 4.74
N ARG A 157 5.28 -7.96 5.16
CA ARG A 157 6.54 -7.36 5.58
C ARG A 157 7.17 -8.14 6.73
N ASP A 158 6.39 -8.48 7.74
CA ASP A 158 6.89 -9.16 8.95
C ASP A 158 7.34 -10.59 8.63
N ALA A 159 6.60 -11.31 7.77
CA ALA A 159 6.99 -12.63 7.28
C ALA A 159 8.27 -12.59 6.42
N HIS A 160 8.63 -11.44 5.86
CA HIS A 160 9.84 -11.24 5.05
C HIS A 160 10.88 -10.37 5.77
N THR A 161 10.84 -10.32 7.10
CA THR A 161 11.85 -9.66 7.93
C THR A 161 12.58 -10.71 8.76
N TYR A 162 13.88 -10.84 8.55
CA TYR A 162 14.75 -11.85 9.15
C TYR A 162 15.74 -11.18 10.11
N THR A 163 16.44 -11.99 10.91
CA THR A 163 17.50 -11.54 11.82
C THR A 163 18.80 -12.26 11.50
N ALA A 164 19.91 -11.53 11.47
CA ALA A 164 21.25 -12.09 11.30
C ALA A 164 22.18 -11.62 12.43
N ALA A 165 22.86 -12.55 13.08
CA ALA A 165 23.82 -12.24 14.14
C ALA A 165 25.25 -12.04 13.61
N ASP A 166 25.55 -12.60 12.43
CA ASP A 166 26.87 -12.55 11.79
C ASP A 166 26.76 -12.38 10.28
N MET A 167 27.90 -12.17 9.61
CA MET A 167 27.97 -11.92 8.18
C MET A 167 27.58 -13.18 7.35
N GLU A 168 27.87 -14.37 7.83
CA GLU A 168 27.54 -15.62 7.10
C GLU A 168 26.02 -15.79 7.02
N ALA A 169 25.32 -15.67 8.15
CA ALA A 169 23.86 -15.70 8.19
C ALA A 169 23.24 -14.57 7.36
N PHE A 170 23.82 -13.36 7.43
CA PHE A 170 23.37 -12.20 6.67
C PHE A 170 23.45 -12.43 5.16
N GLU A 171 24.59 -12.93 4.66
CA GLU A 171 24.78 -13.26 3.25
C GLU A 171 23.85 -14.37 2.77
N ARG A 172 23.71 -15.42 3.56
CA ARG A 172 22.84 -16.55 3.24
C ARG A 172 21.39 -16.10 3.08
N ILE A 173 20.90 -15.27 4.00
CA ILE A 173 19.53 -14.73 3.91
C ILE A 173 19.35 -13.96 2.61
N PHE A 174 20.25 -13.03 2.25
CA PHE A 174 20.12 -12.23 1.04
C PHE A 174 20.34 -13.01 -0.27
N ARG A 175 20.94 -14.21 -0.22
CA ARG A 175 21.04 -15.10 -1.38
C ARG A 175 19.76 -15.92 -1.59
N GLU A 176 19.13 -16.36 -0.50
CA GLU A 176 18.05 -17.35 -0.53
C GLU A 176 16.67 -16.72 -0.40
N LYS A 177 16.56 -15.54 0.18
CA LYS A 177 15.29 -14.91 0.57
C LYS A 177 15.20 -13.47 0.13
N ALA A 178 13.99 -13.06 -0.27
CA ALA A 178 13.66 -11.65 -0.48
C ALA A 178 13.14 -11.03 0.83
N GLY A 179 13.48 -9.75 1.08
CA GLY A 179 12.96 -9.03 2.23
C GLY A 179 14.00 -8.16 2.93
N PHE A 180 13.76 -7.94 4.22
CA PHE A 180 14.62 -7.16 5.10
C PHE A 180 15.38 -8.07 6.07
N VAL A 181 16.56 -7.61 6.48
CA VAL A 181 17.32 -8.26 7.54
C VAL A 181 17.62 -7.26 8.66
N LYS A 182 17.25 -7.61 9.88
CA LYS A 182 17.69 -6.90 11.08
C LYS A 182 19.09 -7.39 11.46
N ALA A 183 20.04 -6.48 11.61
CA ALA A 183 21.39 -6.82 12.04
C ALA A 183 22.00 -5.66 12.83
N MET A 184 22.92 -5.99 13.75
CA MET A 184 23.63 -4.99 14.53
C MET A 184 24.73 -4.31 13.72
N TRP A 185 24.90 -3.01 13.93
CA TRP A 185 25.85 -2.15 13.23
C TRP A 185 26.65 -1.27 14.19
N CYS A 186 27.94 -1.10 13.94
CA CYS A 186 28.83 -0.28 14.75
C CYS A 186 28.65 1.24 14.53
N GLY A 187 27.98 1.67 13.46
CA GLY A 187 27.81 3.07 13.10
C GLY A 187 28.83 3.61 12.09
N GLU A 188 29.82 2.80 11.67
CA GLU A 188 30.88 3.23 10.77
C GLU A 188 30.47 3.07 9.30
N GLN A 189 30.68 4.12 8.50
CA GLN A 189 30.34 4.14 7.07
C GLN A 189 31.07 3.04 6.30
N GLU A 190 32.33 2.74 6.65
CA GLU A 190 33.11 1.68 6.01
C GLU A 190 32.42 0.30 6.04
N CYS A 191 31.68 0.01 7.11
CA CYS A 191 30.96 -1.26 7.22
C CYS A 191 29.74 -1.28 6.30
N GLU A 192 29.02 -0.18 6.15
CA GLU A 192 27.92 -0.06 5.18
C GLU A 192 28.44 -0.16 3.74
N ASP A 193 29.54 0.51 3.43
CA ASP A 193 30.14 0.48 2.11
C ASP A 193 30.58 -0.95 1.72
N LYS A 194 31.21 -1.69 2.63
CA LYS A 194 31.58 -3.10 2.43
C LYS A 194 30.37 -4.00 2.19
N ILE A 195 29.29 -3.82 2.95
CA ILE A 195 28.04 -4.57 2.77
C ILE A 195 27.43 -4.26 1.40
N LYS A 196 27.39 -2.98 1.04
CA LYS A 196 26.87 -2.52 -0.25
C LYS A 196 27.68 -3.07 -1.43
N GLU A 197 28.98 -3.01 -1.34
CA GLU A 197 29.90 -3.49 -2.38
C GLU A 197 29.77 -4.99 -2.60
N LYS A 198 29.67 -5.77 -1.50
CA LYS A 198 29.60 -7.23 -1.54
C LYS A 198 28.23 -7.77 -1.95
N LEU A 199 27.14 -7.15 -1.53
CA LEU A 199 25.79 -7.72 -1.60
C LEU A 199 24.75 -6.83 -2.31
N ALA A 200 25.10 -5.61 -2.69
CA ALA A 200 24.18 -4.58 -3.16
C ALA A 200 23.07 -4.25 -2.13
N VAL A 201 23.38 -4.41 -0.84
CA VAL A 201 22.50 -4.16 0.30
C VAL A 201 22.90 -2.85 0.96
N THR A 202 21.90 -2.05 1.36
CA THR A 202 22.12 -0.81 2.10
C THR A 202 21.22 -0.75 3.32
N SER A 203 21.59 0.12 4.28
CA SER A 203 20.73 0.47 5.40
C SER A 203 19.42 1.09 4.92
N ARG A 204 18.31 0.76 5.56
CA ARG A 204 16.96 1.26 5.21
C ARG A 204 16.34 2.07 6.31
N CYS A 205 16.44 1.56 7.53
CA CYS A 205 15.84 2.17 8.69
C CYS A 205 16.63 1.80 9.93
N MET A 206 16.83 2.79 10.78
CA MET A 206 17.31 2.62 12.15
C MET A 206 16.13 3.03 13.05
N PRO A 207 15.38 2.07 13.62
CA PRO A 207 14.18 2.37 14.39
C PRO A 207 14.53 3.15 15.68
N PHE A 208 13.60 3.95 16.16
CA PHE A 208 13.77 4.66 17.43
C PHE A 208 13.82 3.68 18.61
N GLU A 209 12.98 2.67 18.59
CA GLU A 209 13.02 1.57 19.56
C GLU A 209 14.04 0.53 19.09
N GLN A 210 15.11 0.41 19.86
CA GLN A 210 16.24 -0.45 19.53
C GLN A 210 16.12 -1.81 20.22
N GLU A 211 16.22 -2.88 19.41
CA GLU A 211 16.36 -4.25 19.92
C GLU A 211 17.83 -4.63 19.95
N GLN A 212 18.31 -5.14 21.07
CA GLN A 212 19.67 -5.70 21.18
C GLN A 212 19.62 -7.17 20.72
N ILE A 213 19.77 -7.38 19.40
CA ILE A 213 19.74 -8.71 18.77
C ILE A 213 21.12 -9.40 18.68
N GLY A 214 22.16 -8.72 19.15
CA GLY A 214 23.53 -9.19 19.22
C GLY A 214 24.45 -8.12 19.80
N GLU A 215 25.70 -8.47 20.13
CA GLU A 215 26.66 -7.53 20.71
C GLU A 215 27.63 -6.96 19.68
N ALA A 216 27.78 -7.61 18.55
CA ALA A 216 28.79 -7.31 17.54
C ALA A 216 28.18 -6.80 16.23
N CYS A 217 28.93 -5.92 15.57
CA CYS A 217 28.62 -5.47 14.21
C CYS A 217 28.67 -6.66 13.23
N VAL A 218 27.62 -6.86 12.47
CA VAL A 218 27.48 -7.93 11.48
C VAL A 218 28.65 -7.94 10.46
N CYS A 219 29.24 -6.77 10.15
CA CYS A 219 30.31 -6.63 9.17
C CYS A 219 31.72 -6.82 9.77
N CYS A 220 32.04 -6.13 10.88
CA CYS A 220 33.41 -6.06 11.36
C CYS A 220 33.63 -6.73 12.72
N GLY A 221 32.59 -7.24 13.36
CA GLY A 221 32.70 -7.90 14.68
C GLY A 221 32.98 -6.96 15.87
N ARG A 222 33.20 -5.66 15.64
CA ARG A 222 33.34 -4.68 16.73
C ARG A 222 32.04 -4.52 17.53
N PRO A 223 32.09 -4.10 18.81
CA PRO A 223 30.89 -3.85 19.59
C PRO A 223 29.90 -2.94 18.86
N ALA A 224 28.63 -3.29 18.83
CA ALA A 224 27.58 -2.54 18.19
C ALA A 224 26.39 -2.32 19.12
N ARG A 225 25.78 -1.12 19.02
CA ARG A 225 24.62 -0.72 19.83
C ARG A 225 23.44 -0.27 18.99
N LYS A 226 23.56 -0.37 17.66
CA LYS A 226 22.51 0.06 16.73
C LYS A 226 22.01 -1.11 15.93
N MET A 227 20.74 -1.42 16.08
CA MET A 227 20.04 -2.36 15.22
C MET A 227 19.52 -1.60 14.00
N VAL A 228 19.78 -2.13 12.81
CA VAL A 228 19.43 -1.53 11.53
C VAL A 228 18.67 -2.55 10.68
N TYR A 229 17.67 -2.07 9.95
CA TYR A 229 17.04 -2.83 8.87
C TYR A 229 17.85 -2.64 7.58
N TRP A 230 18.26 -3.75 7.01
CA TRP A 230 19.00 -3.81 5.77
C TRP A 230 18.11 -4.35 4.64
N GLY A 231 18.33 -3.89 3.42
CA GLY A 231 17.57 -4.34 2.27
C GLY A 231 18.30 -4.10 0.96
N ARG A 232 18.02 -4.97 -0.02
CA ARG A 232 18.49 -4.77 -1.39
C ARG A 232 17.57 -3.81 -2.13
N ALA A 233 18.12 -2.87 -2.88
CA ALA A 233 17.37 -2.10 -3.86
C ALA A 233 17.14 -2.96 -5.13
N TYR A 234 16.03 -2.73 -5.82
CA TYR A 234 15.78 -3.27 -7.16
C TYR A 234 16.42 -2.36 -8.22
#